data_3af7ffff43a7eaa091671fe76c1a8f4e
#
_entry.id   3af7ffff43a7eaa091671fe76c1a8f4e
#
_cell.length_a   1.000
_cell.length_b   1.000
_cell.length_c   1.000
_cell.angle_alpha   90.00
_cell.angle_beta   90.00
_cell.angle_gamma   90.00
#
_symmetry.space_group_name_H-M   'P 1'
#
loop_
_entity.id
_entity.type
_entity.pdbx_description
1 polymer ?
#
loop_
_entity_poly.entity_id
_entity_poly.type
_entity_poly.pdbx_seq_one_letter_code
_entity_poly.pdbx_strand_id
1 'polypeptide(L)'
;MSSESETGLAPVAGGSDRKQAAMPFILVAVLIDMMSIGIIVPVLPMWVGSFTASPAEQAYWLGVVSFTFGLASFFASPMLGALSDQYGRRPVLLLGFLGLAITFFATAAATALWMLIAVRLLGGGMQSNASVAQAYVADITDKDNRAKRFGMLGAMFGLGFILGPALGGLLGGFDLRLPFVVAGILALINLVYGYRVLPESLPLDRRRPFN
;
A
#
# COMPACT_ATOMS: atom_id res chain seq x y z
N MET A 1 20.91 45.64 -40.82
CA MET A 1 21.76 44.47 -40.52
C MET A 1 21.90 44.40 -39.04
N SER A 2 21.07 43.64 -38.37
CA SER A 2 21.17 43.30 -36.95
C SER A 2 20.65 41.88 -36.80
N SER A 3 21.58 40.96 -36.63
CA SER A 3 21.34 39.53 -36.43
C SER A 3 20.89 39.32 -34.97
N GLU A 4 19.62 39.03 -34.75
CA GLU A 4 19.13 38.47 -33.50
C GLU A 4 19.58 37.00 -33.41
N SER A 5 20.51 36.76 -32.50
CA SER A 5 20.91 35.42 -32.11
C SER A 5 19.82 34.82 -31.24
N GLU A 6 18.98 34.00 -31.79
CA GLU A 6 18.11 33.08 -31.05
C GLU A 6 18.98 32.13 -30.24
N THR A 7 19.06 32.39 -28.94
CA THR A 7 19.63 31.45 -27.98
C THR A 7 18.59 30.33 -27.78
N GLY A 8 18.72 29.28 -28.58
CA GLY A 8 17.93 28.05 -28.42
C GLY A 8 18.22 27.38 -27.09
N LEU A 9 17.41 27.63 -26.08
CA LEU A 9 17.36 26.78 -24.90
C LEU A 9 16.91 25.40 -25.33
N ALA A 10 17.85 24.44 -25.32
CA ALA A 10 17.54 23.03 -25.50
C ALA A 10 16.51 22.59 -24.45
N PRO A 11 15.46 21.83 -24.83
CA PRO A 11 14.47 21.34 -23.88
C PRO A 11 15.18 20.44 -22.85
N VAL A 12 14.95 20.72 -21.56
CA VAL A 12 15.46 19.92 -20.45
C VAL A 12 14.84 18.53 -20.51
N ALA A 13 15.49 17.62 -21.20
CA ALA A 13 15.07 16.24 -21.46
C ALA A 13 15.14 15.32 -20.22
N GLY A 14 15.15 15.85 -19.02
CA GLY A 14 15.31 15.07 -17.79
C GLY A 14 14.03 14.69 -17.04
N GLY A 15 12.88 15.29 -17.39
CA GLY A 15 11.65 15.12 -16.60
C GLY A 15 10.78 13.94 -17.03
N SER A 16 10.68 13.66 -18.32
CA SER A 16 9.87 12.56 -18.86
C SER A 16 10.50 11.19 -18.61
N ASP A 17 11.81 11.08 -18.80
CA ASP A 17 12.53 9.82 -18.64
C ASP A 17 12.54 9.35 -17.18
N ARG A 18 12.72 10.25 -16.21
CA ARG A 18 12.64 9.93 -14.79
C ARG A 18 11.24 9.47 -14.36
N LYS A 19 10.17 10.08 -14.90
CA LYS A 19 8.79 9.68 -14.62
C LYS A 19 8.46 8.33 -15.24
N GLN A 20 8.94 8.04 -16.44
CA GLN A 20 8.73 6.73 -17.08
C GLN A 20 9.50 5.62 -16.36
N ALA A 21 10.71 5.90 -15.86
CA ALA A 21 11.50 4.97 -15.09
C ALA A 21 10.89 4.64 -13.70
N ALA A 22 10.05 5.52 -13.14
CA ALA A 22 9.38 5.27 -11.88
C ALA A 22 8.26 4.20 -11.95
N MET A 23 7.72 3.93 -13.14
CA MET A 23 6.59 3.00 -13.29
C MET A 23 6.90 1.56 -12.89
N PRO A 24 8.00 0.91 -13.30
CA PRO A 24 8.33 -0.42 -12.82
C PRO A 24 8.44 -0.50 -11.29
N PHE A 25 8.96 0.56 -10.67
CA PHE A 25 9.17 0.60 -9.23
C PHE A 25 7.85 0.63 -8.45
N ILE A 26 6.89 1.46 -8.87
CA ILE A 26 5.59 1.50 -8.21
C ILE A 26 4.79 0.20 -8.43
N LEU A 27 4.94 -0.45 -9.60
CA LEU A 27 4.30 -1.73 -9.87
C LEU A 27 4.81 -2.84 -8.94
N VAL A 28 6.13 -2.92 -8.74
CA VAL A 28 6.73 -3.88 -7.80
C VAL A 28 6.30 -3.56 -6.36
N ALA A 29 6.29 -2.29 -5.96
CA ALA A 29 5.83 -1.89 -4.65
C ALA A 29 4.38 -2.29 -4.39
N VAL A 30 3.50 -2.07 -5.36
CA VAL A 30 2.08 -2.47 -5.29
C VAL A 30 1.91 -3.99 -5.26
N LEU A 31 2.68 -4.73 -6.05
CA LEU A 31 2.64 -6.20 -6.02
C LEU A 31 2.99 -6.73 -4.63
N ILE A 32 4.10 -6.25 -4.04
CA ILE A 32 4.54 -6.64 -2.70
C ILE A 32 3.47 -6.26 -1.64
N ASP A 33 2.90 -5.07 -1.75
CA ASP A 33 1.85 -4.57 -0.85
C ASP A 33 0.60 -5.47 -0.90
N MET A 34 0.11 -5.76 -2.11
CA MET A 34 -1.07 -6.62 -2.31
C MET A 34 -0.81 -8.07 -1.91
N MET A 35 0.39 -8.57 -2.14
CA MET A 35 0.80 -9.90 -1.70
C MET A 35 0.84 -9.98 -0.17
N SER A 36 1.38 -8.96 0.50
CA SER A 36 1.41 -8.89 1.97
C SER A 36 0.01 -8.91 2.59
N ILE A 37 -0.93 -8.17 1.98
CA ILE A 37 -2.34 -8.16 2.39
C ILE A 37 -2.99 -9.51 2.10
N GLY A 38 -2.75 -10.06 0.91
CA GLY A 38 -3.32 -11.33 0.46
C GLY A 38 -2.91 -12.51 1.33
N ILE A 39 -1.68 -12.54 1.85
CA ILE A 39 -1.17 -13.57 2.77
C ILE A 39 -2.09 -13.74 4.00
N ILE A 40 -2.67 -12.65 4.47
CA ILE A 40 -3.45 -12.64 5.72
C ILE A 40 -4.87 -13.15 5.52
N VAL A 41 -5.44 -12.98 4.31
CA VAL A 41 -6.85 -13.29 4.03
C VAL A 41 -7.28 -14.68 4.48
N PRO A 42 -6.58 -15.79 4.13
CA PRO A 42 -6.98 -17.13 4.54
C PRO A 42 -6.69 -17.43 6.02
N VAL A 43 -5.74 -16.72 6.63
CA VAL A 43 -5.23 -17.05 7.98
C VAL A 43 -5.95 -16.27 9.07
N LEU A 44 -6.45 -15.08 8.78
CA LEU A 44 -7.13 -14.24 9.77
C LEU A 44 -8.32 -14.93 10.44
N PRO A 45 -9.22 -15.65 9.72
CA PRO A 45 -10.30 -16.38 10.36
C PRO A 45 -9.78 -17.44 11.34
N MET A 46 -8.75 -18.19 10.96
CA MET A 46 -8.15 -19.23 11.81
C MET A 46 -7.47 -18.60 13.03
N TRP A 47 -6.80 -17.45 12.85
CA TRP A 47 -6.17 -16.70 13.95
C TRP A 47 -7.20 -16.17 14.95
N VAL A 48 -8.32 -15.61 14.48
CA VAL A 48 -9.44 -15.21 15.35
C VAL A 48 -10.02 -16.44 16.05
N GLY A 49 -10.18 -17.55 15.33
CA GLY A 49 -10.68 -18.81 15.87
C GLY A 49 -9.84 -19.36 17.03
N SER A 50 -8.53 -19.12 17.05
CA SER A 50 -7.66 -19.55 18.15
C SER A 50 -7.94 -18.85 19.49
N PHE A 51 -8.73 -17.77 19.50
CA PHE A 51 -9.14 -17.03 20.69
C PHE A 51 -10.61 -17.23 21.07
N THR A 52 -11.33 -18.11 20.37
CA THR A 52 -12.78 -18.30 20.54
C THR A 52 -13.12 -19.74 20.88
N ALA A 53 -14.23 -19.94 21.59
CA ALA A 53 -14.64 -21.27 22.05
C ALA A 53 -15.59 -21.98 21.07
N SER A 54 -16.19 -21.27 20.11
CA SER A 54 -17.16 -21.84 19.19
C SER A 54 -17.08 -21.21 17.80
N PRO A 55 -17.52 -21.91 16.73
CA PRO A 55 -17.60 -21.35 15.38
C PRO A 55 -18.50 -20.11 15.28
N ALA A 56 -19.56 -20.03 16.08
CA ALA A 56 -20.47 -18.88 16.10
C ALA A 56 -19.76 -17.65 16.70
N GLU A 57 -19.00 -17.84 17.77
CA GLU A 57 -18.19 -16.81 18.40
C GLU A 57 -17.07 -16.34 17.44
N GLN A 58 -16.40 -17.28 16.77
CA GLN A 58 -15.39 -16.98 15.76
C GLN A 58 -15.98 -16.09 14.64
N ALA A 59 -17.14 -16.46 14.11
CA ALA A 59 -17.80 -15.67 13.05
C ALA A 59 -18.15 -14.26 13.52
N TYR A 60 -18.67 -14.12 14.75
CA TYR A 60 -18.97 -12.83 15.36
C TYR A 60 -17.71 -11.95 15.49
N TRP A 61 -16.66 -12.47 16.10
CA TRP A 61 -15.42 -11.70 16.30
C TRP A 61 -14.68 -11.41 15.01
N LEU A 62 -14.72 -12.31 14.03
CA LEU A 62 -14.20 -12.05 12.70
C LEU A 62 -14.95 -10.88 12.03
N GLY A 63 -16.28 -10.83 12.21
CA GLY A 63 -17.10 -9.71 11.77
C GLY A 63 -16.67 -8.39 12.44
N VAL A 64 -16.50 -8.38 13.77
CA VAL A 64 -16.07 -7.20 14.52
C VAL A 64 -14.68 -6.73 14.08
N VAL A 65 -13.71 -7.64 13.96
CA VAL A 65 -12.32 -7.35 13.55
C VAL A 65 -12.29 -6.78 12.12
N SER A 66 -13.07 -7.37 11.20
CA SER A 66 -13.16 -6.90 9.81
C SER A 66 -13.89 -5.58 9.69
N PHE A 67 -14.98 -5.40 10.43
CA PHE A 67 -15.74 -4.15 10.47
C PHE A 67 -14.89 -2.99 10.99
N THR A 68 -14.17 -3.21 12.10
CA THR A 68 -13.27 -2.20 12.70
C THR A 68 -12.21 -1.73 11.69
N PHE A 69 -11.61 -2.67 10.97
CA PHE A 69 -10.65 -2.37 9.91
C PHE A 69 -11.28 -1.57 8.77
N GLY A 70 -12.45 -2.02 8.27
CA GLY A 70 -13.16 -1.34 7.18
C GLY A 70 -13.60 0.08 7.57
N LEU A 71 -14.10 0.25 8.80
CA LEU A 71 -14.50 1.56 9.33
C LEU A 71 -13.30 2.51 9.43
N ALA A 72 -12.19 2.05 9.98
CA ALA A 72 -10.97 2.84 10.07
C ALA A 72 -10.44 3.23 8.68
N SER A 73 -10.42 2.28 7.73
CA SER A 73 -9.99 2.52 6.35
C SER A 73 -10.91 3.52 5.63
N PHE A 74 -12.23 3.45 5.86
CA PHE A 74 -13.19 4.36 5.26
C PHE A 74 -12.92 5.82 5.63
N PHE A 75 -12.68 6.11 6.92
CA PHE A 75 -12.38 7.47 7.36
C PHE A 75 -10.95 7.90 7.05
N ALA A 76 -9.98 6.99 7.13
CA ALA A 76 -8.59 7.32 6.90
C ALA A 76 -8.23 7.52 5.43
N SER A 77 -8.89 6.81 4.50
CA SER A 77 -8.58 6.89 3.06
C SER A 77 -8.64 8.31 2.50
N PRO A 78 -9.71 9.10 2.68
CA PRO A 78 -9.74 10.47 2.17
C PRO A 78 -8.72 11.37 2.87
N MET A 79 -8.47 11.16 4.17
CA MET A 79 -7.47 11.92 4.93
C MET A 79 -6.06 11.67 4.40
N LEU A 80 -5.69 10.41 4.22
CA LEU A 80 -4.38 10.04 3.67
C LEU A 80 -4.22 10.46 2.20
N GLY A 81 -5.30 10.43 1.43
CA GLY A 81 -5.35 11.02 0.10
C GLY A 81 -5.01 12.51 0.13
N ALA A 82 -5.68 13.29 0.96
CA ALA A 82 -5.44 14.72 1.12
C ALA A 82 -4.04 15.01 1.69
N LEU A 83 -3.55 14.24 2.68
CA LEU A 83 -2.18 14.34 3.16
C LEU A 83 -1.16 14.08 2.02
N SER A 84 -1.44 13.13 1.14
CA SER A 84 -0.56 12.85 0.01
C SER A 84 -0.56 13.96 -1.04
N ASP A 85 -1.65 14.71 -1.17
CA ASP A 85 -1.74 15.92 -2.00
C ASP A 85 -0.95 17.09 -1.41
N GLN A 86 -0.87 17.17 -0.09
CA GLN A 86 -0.18 18.25 0.62
C GLN A 86 1.31 17.99 0.79
N TYR A 87 1.68 16.81 1.30
CA TYR A 87 3.06 16.48 1.66
C TYR A 87 3.84 15.78 0.54
N GLY A 88 3.13 15.29 -0.47
CA GLY A 88 3.68 14.48 -1.56
C GLY A 88 3.29 13.01 -1.46
N ARG A 89 3.31 12.33 -2.60
CA ARG A 89 2.88 10.92 -2.68
C ARG A 89 3.85 9.97 -1.96
N ARG A 90 5.15 10.19 -2.17
CA ARG A 90 6.20 9.33 -1.63
C ARG A 90 6.20 9.22 -0.12
N PRO A 91 6.21 10.32 0.69
CA PRO A 91 6.22 10.23 2.14
C PRO A 91 5.01 9.47 2.70
N VAL A 92 3.82 9.68 2.12
CA VAL A 92 2.59 9.02 2.58
C VAL A 92 2.59 7.54 2.24
N LEU A 93 3.09 7.13 1.06
CA LEU A 93 3.29 5.71 0.73
C LEU A 93 4.27 5.04 1.70
N LEU A 94 5.39 5.68 2.01
CA LEU A 94 6.37 5.14 2.95
C LEU A 94 5.80 5.00 4.36
N LEU A 95 5.03 5.99 4.81
CA LEU A 95 4.31 5.91 6.09
C LEU A 95 3.31 4.75 6.11
N GLY A 96 2.60 4.53 5.01
CA GLY A 96 1.69 3.41 4.85
C GLY A 96 2.40 2.05 4.92
N PHE A 97 3.55 1.87 4.24
CA PHE A 97 4.34 0.64 4.33
C PHE A 97 4.89 0.40 5.74
N LEU A 98 5.35 1.45 6.41
CA LEU A 98 5.76 1.35 7.82
C LEU A 98 4.61 0.94 8.72
N GLY A 99 3.44 1.57 8.56
CA GLY A 99 2.24 1.23 9.31
C GLY A 99 1.80 -0.21 9.10
N LEU A 100 1.83 -0.70 7.86
CA LEU A 100 1.55 -2.10 7.55
C LEU A 100 2.53 -3.05 8.23
N ALA A 101 3.84 -2.77 8.18
CA ALA A 101 4.84 -3.59 8.84
C ALA A 101 4.58 -3.68 10.34
N ILE A 102 4.34 -2.54 11.01
CA ILE A 102 4.04 -2.48 12.44
C ILE A 102 2.78 -3.29 12.77
N THR A 103 1.70 -3.10 12.00
CA THR A 103 0.42 -3.78 12.27
C THR A 103 0.49 -5.28 12.00
N PHE A 104 1.30 -5.74 11.04
CA PHE A 104 1.50 -7.16 10.78
C PHE A 104 2.28 -7.83 11.91
N PHE A 105 3.38 -7.24 12.36
CA PHE A 105 4.12 -7.77 13.51
C PHE A 105 3.29 -7.71 14.80
N ALA A 106 2.54 -6.64 15.03
CA ALA A 106 1.63 -6.53 16.16
C ALA A 106 0.51 -7.58 16.10
N THR A 107 -0.01 -7.91 14.89
CA THR A 107 -0.97 -9.01 14.71
C THR A 107 -0.34 -10.37 15.04
N ALA A 108 0.89 -10.63 14.61
CA ALA A 108 1.61 -11.86 14.94
C ALA A 108 1.86 -12.01 16.45
N ALA A 109 2.11 -10.89 17.14
CA ALA A 109 2.34 -10.84 18.58
C ALA A 109 1.05 -10.83 19.43
N ALA A 110 -0.13 -10.72 18.80
CA ALA A 110 -1.40 -10.66 19.50
C ALA A 110 -1.64 -11.93 20.33
N THR A 111 -2.07 -11.76 21.57
CA THR A 111 -2.41 -12.85 22.51
C THR A 111 -3.86 -12.81 22.97
N ALA A 112 -4.63 -11.80 22.51
CA ALA A 112 -6.03 -11.62 22.86
C ALA A 112 -6.81 -10.90 21.74
N LEU A 113 -8.12 -11.12 21.68
CA LEU A 113 -9.01 -10.52 20.68
C LEU A 113 -8.99 -8.98 20.68
N TRP A 114 -8.94 -8.35 21.86
CA TRP A 114 -8.89 -6.90 21.96
C TRP A 114 -7.63 -6.31 21.30
N MET A 115 -6.50 -7.03 21.36
CA MET A 115 -5.28 -6.63 20.66
C MET A 115 -5.49 -6.67 19.13
N LEU A 116 -6.16 -7.71 18.61
CA LEU A 116 -6.49 -7.79 17.18
C LEU A 116 -7.37 -6.62 16.76
N ILE A 117 -8.38 -6.26 17.55
CA ILE A 117 -9.25 -5.12 17.27
C ILE A 117 -8.46 -3.81 17.25
N ALA A 118 -7.60 -3.57 18.25
CA ALA A 118 -6.76 -2.37 18.31
C ALA A 118 -5.80 -2.28 17.10
N VAL A 119 -5.15 -3.38 16.77
CA VAL A 119 -4.24 -3.45 15.61
C VAL A 119 -4.98 -3.25 14.30
N ARG A 120 -6.22 -3.77 14.16
CA ARG A 120 -7.05 -3.57 12.98
C ARG A 120 -7.52 -2.13 12.82
N LEU A 121 -7.83 -1.47 13.92
CA LEU A 121 -8.15 -0.04 13.91
C LEU A 121 -6.96 0.78 13.40
N LEU A 122 -5.77 0.53 13.95
CA LEU A 122 -4.54 1.20 13.51
C LEU A 122 -4.20 0.87 12.06
N GLY A 123 -4.26 -0.42 11.69
CA GLY A 123 -3.95 -0.90 10.34
C GLY A 123 -4.89 -0.33 9.28
N GLY A 124 -6.20 -0.29 9.58
CA GLY A 124 -7.17 0.34 8.69
C GLY A 124 -6.87 1.82 8.48
N GLY A 125 -6.48 2.52 9.56
CA GLY A 125 -6.09 3.93 9.50
C GLY A 125 -4.86 4.22 8.64
N MET A 126 -3.95 3.26 8.48
CA MET A 126 -2.70 3.43 7.73
C MET A 126 -2.72 2.80 6.32
N GLN A 127 -3.77 2.05 5.97
CA GLN A 127 -3.85 1.28 4.73
C GLN A 127 -4.51 2.05 3.57
N SER A 128 -3.95 3.19 3.18
CA SER A 128 -4.40 3.91 1.97
C SER A 128 -3.41 3.83 0.81
N ASN A 129 -2.47 2.87 0.86
CA ASN A 129 -1.42 2.72 -0.15
C ASN A 129 -2.00 2.55 -1.56
N ALA A 130 -3.10 1.82 -1.71
CA ALA A 130 -3.74 1.59 -3.00
C ALA A 130 -4.21 2.90 -3.65
N SER A 131 -4.87 3.80 -2.91
CA SER A 131 -5.36 5.07 -3.43
C SER A 131 -4.21 6.03 -3.75
N VAL A 132 -3.20 6.10 -2.88
CA VAL A 132 -2.01 6.92 -3.10
C VAL A 132 -1.17 6.39 -4.26
N ALA A 133 -1.04 5.06 -4.42
CA ALA A 133 -0.37 4.44 -5.57
C ALA A 133 -1.08 4.74 -6.89
N GLN A 134 -2.42 4.70 -6.92
CA GLN A 134 -3.21 5.10 -8.09
C GLN A 134 -3.00 6.57 -8.43
N ALA A 135 -3.01 7.46 -7.44
CA ALA A 135 -2.71 8.88 -7.62
C ALA A 135 -1.27 9.09 -8.13
N TYR A 136 -0.30 8.37 -7.56
CA TYR A 136 1.09 8.37 -8.03
C TYR A 136 1.20 7.99 -9.52
N VAL A 137 0.55 6.88 -9.93
CA VAL A 137 0.52 6.46 -11.34
C VAL A 137 -0.15 7.50 -12.23
N ALA A 138 -1.23 8.14 -11.76
CA ALA A 138 -1.89 9.22 -12.50
C ALA A 138 -0.97 10.43 -12.71
N ASP A 139 -0.16 10.78 -11.69
CA ASP A 139 0.76 11.93 -11.75
C ASP A 139 1.92 11.73 -12.75
N ILE A 140 2.39 10.47 -12.92
CA ILE A 140 3.52 10.14 -13.80
C ILE A 140 3.09 9.70 -15.20
N THR A 141 1.78 9.64 -15.48
CA THR A 141 1.25 9.05 -16.73
C THR A 141 0.54 10.08 -17.58
N ASP A 142 0.91 10.16 -18.86
CA ASP A 142 0.24 10.98 -19.87
C ASP A 142 -1.16 10.41 -20.18
N LYS A 143 -2.07 11.27 -20.68
CA LYS A 143 -3.48 10.91 -20.93
C LYS A 143 -3.63 9.69 -21.85
N ASP A 144 -2.80 9.60 -22.90
CA ASP A 144 -2.87 8.54 -23.91
C ASP A 144 -2.44 7.16 -23.38
N ASN A 145 -1.55 7.13 -22.38
CA ASN A 145 -1.03 5.91 -21.76
C ASN A 145 -1.77 5.50 -20.48
N ARG A 146 -2.73 6.30 -20.03
CA ARG A 146 -3.39 6.13 -18.73
C ARG A 146 -4.07 4.76 -18.60
N ALA A 147 -4.87 4.37 -19.59
CA ALA A 147 -5.56 3.08 -19.60
C ALA A 147 -4.58 1.89 -19.47
N LYS A 148 -3.49 1.92 -20.24
CA LYS A 148 -2.44 0.88 -20.19
C LYS A 148 -1.78 0.80 -18.82
N ARG A 149 -1.41 1.95 -18.21
CA ARG A 149 -0.72 2.01 -16.93
C ARG A 149 -1.62 1.55 -15.76
N PHE A 150 -2.89 1.96 -15.77
CA PHE A 150 -3.86 1.47 -14.80
C PHE A 150 -4.18 -0.02 -14.99
N GLY A 151 -4.20 -0.51 -16.22
CA GLY A 151 -4.31 -1.95 -16.50
C GLY A 151 -3.14 -2.75 -15.92
N MET A 152 -1.91 -2.25 -16.04
CA MET A 152 -0.72 -2.86 -15.41
C MET A 152 -0.82 -2.83 -13.88
N LEU A 153 -1.29 -1.72 -13.30
CA LEU A 153 -1.52 -1.62 -11.86
C LEU A 153 -2.56 -2.67 -11.41
N GLY A 154 -3.68 -2.78 -12.13
CA GLY A 154 -4.71 -3.80 -11.88
C GLY A 154 -4.16 -5.23 -11.97
N ALA A 155 -3.27 -5.50 -12.94
CA ALA A 155 -2.59 -6.80 -13.03
C ALA A 155 -1.72 -7.10 -11.80
N MET A 156 -1.01 -6.11 -11.26
CA MET A 156 -0.23 -6.29 -10.01
C MET A 156 -1.13 -6.55 -8.80
N PHE A 157 -2.28 -5.87 -8.71
CA PHE A 157 -3.31 -6.17 -7.71
C PHE A 157 -3.76 -7.63 -7.82
N GLY A 158 -4.15 -8.07 -9.02
CA GLY A 158 -4.59 -9.44 -9.26
C GLY A 158 -3.54 -10.49 -8.93
N LEU A 159 -2.30 -10.29 -9.37
CA LEU A 159 -1.18 -11.18 -9.05
C LEU A 159 -0.92 -11.26 -7.54
N GLY A 160 -0.92 -10.13 -6.85
CA GLY A 160 -0.75 -10.09 -5.40
C GLY A 160 -1.86 -10.85 -4.66
N PHE A 161 -3.11 -10.69 -5.10
CA PHE A 161 -4.26 -11.42 -4.56
C PHE A 161 -4.32 -12.91 -4.92
N ILE A 162 -3.57 -13.37 -5.89
CA ILE A 162 -3.39 -14.81 -6.19
C ILE A 162 -2.25 -15.38 -5.37
N LEU A 163 -1.08 -14.73 -5.42
CA LEU A 163 0.13 -15.20 -4.75
C LEU A 163 0.03 -15.10 -3.22
N GLY A 164 -0.60 -14.03 -2.73
CA GLY A 164 -0.75 -13.80 -1.30
C GLY A 164 -1.47 -14.94 -0.58
N PRO A 165 -2.73 -15.26 -0.92
CA PRO A 165 -3.45 -16.35 -0.28
C PRO A 165 -2.78 -17.72 -0.42
N ALA A 166 -2.14 -18.00 -1.56
CA ALA A 166 -1.38 -19.25 -1.76
C ALA A 166 -0.23 -19.37 -0.74
N LEU A 167 0.56 -18.30 -0.58
CA LEU A 167 1.63 -18.24 0.41
C LEU A 167 1.06 -18.25 1.85
N GLY A 168 -0.02 -17.53 2.10
CA GLY A 168 -0.67 -17.46 3.40
C GLY A 168 -1.20 -18.83 3.86
N GLY A 169 -1.84 -19.56 2.98
CA GLY A 169 -2.31 -20.92 3.25
C GLY A 169 -1.16 -21.90 3.54
N LEU A 170 -0.08 -21.85 2.74
CA LEU A 170 1.10 -22.67 2.96
C LEU A 170 1.75 -22.37 4.32
N LEU A 171 2.02 -21.10 4.61
CA LEU A 171 2.66 -20.68 5.86
C LEU A 171 1.78 -20.95 7.09
N GLY A 172 0.47 -20.69 6.96
CA GLY A 172 -0.50 -20.91 8.04
C GLY A 172 -0.67 -22.39 8.40
N GLY A 173 -0.31 -23.30 7.49
CA GLY A 173 -0.26 -24.75 7.76
C GLY A 173 0.88 -25.15 8.71
N PHE A 174 1.94 -24.34 8.82
CA PHE A 174 3.03 -24.57 9.78
C PHE A 174 2.78 -23.87 11.13
N ASP A 175 2.46 -22.59 11.09
CA ASP A 175 2.16 -21.76 12.25
C ASP A 175 1.30 -20.57 11.82
N LEU A 176 0.22 -20.29 12.56
CA LEU A 176 -0.71 -19.19 12.25
C LEU A 176 -0.09 -17.79 12.38
N ARG A 177 1.05 -17.66 13.05
CA ARG A 177 1.79 -16.38 13.17
C ARG A 177 2.72 -16.12 12.00
N LEU A 178 3.25 -17.17 11.37
CA LEU A 178 4.20 -17.05 10.26
C LEU A 178 3.71 -16.18 9.10
N PRO A 179 2.47 -16.29 8.63
CA PRO A 179 1.93 -15.43 7.57
C PRO A 179 2.04 -13.94 7.90
N PHE A 180 1.74 -13.55 9.14
CA PHE A 180 1.82 -12.16 9.59
C PHE A 180 3.26 -11.68 9.69
N VAL A 181 4.18 -12.52 10.17
CA VAL A 181 5.61 -12.20 10.22
C VAL A 181 6.16 -12.00 8.81
N VAL A 182 5.84 -12.90 7.88
CA VAL A 182 6.28 -12.81 6.48
C VAL A 182 5.69 -11.58 5.80
N ALA A 183 4.40 -11.29 6.02
CA ALA A 183 3.76 -10.07 5.51
C ALA A 183 4.43 -8.80 6.07
N GLY A 184 4.80 -8.80 7.36
CA GLY A 184 5.54 -7.71 7.99
C GLY A 184 6.93 -7.51 7.38
N ILE A 185 7.66 -8.59 7.12
CA ILE A 185 8.96 -8.55 6.44
C ILE A 185 8.81 -8.00 5.01
N LEU A 186 7.82 -8.46 4.26
CA LEU A 186 7.55 -7.95 2.91
C LEU A 186 7.21 -6.45 2.93
N ALA A 187 6.43 -5.99 3.90
CA ALA A 187 6.12 -4.57 4.07
C ALA A 187 7.39 -3.75 4.42
N LEU A 188 8.31 -4.28 5.24
CA LEU A 188 9.61 -3.64 5.50
C LEU A 188 10.50 -3.62 4.25
N ILE A 189 10.54 -4.71 3.49
CA ILE A 189 11.26 -4.75 2.20
C ILE A 189 10.70 -3.67 1.28
N ASN A 190 9.37 -3.56 1.21
CA ASN A 190 8.70 -2.56 0.40
C ASN A 190 8.99 -1.13 0.88
N LEU A 191 9.06 -0.89 2.19
CA LEU A 191 9.47 0.38 2.78
C LEU A 191 10.90 0.75 2.36
N VAL A 192 11.85 -0.16 2.51
CA VAL A 192 13.26 0.06 2.15
C VAL A 192 13.41 0.28 0.64
N TYR A 193 12.72 -0.52 -0.15
CA TYR A 193 12.68 -0.39 -1.60
C TYR A 193 12.10 0.97 -2.03
N GLY A 194 10.94 1.33 -1.50
CA GLY A 194 10.30 2.62 -1.78
C GLY A 194 11.15 3.80 -1.32
N TYR A 195 11.81 3.69 -0.16
CA TYR A 195 12.71 4.74 0.33
C TYR A 195 13.90 4.97 -0.60
N ARG A 196 14.51 3.91 -1.13
CA ARG A 196 15.72 3.99 -1.98
C ARG A 196 15.44 4.33 -3.44
N VAL A 197 14.29 3.88 -3.96
CA VAL A 197 14.07 3.80 -5.40
C VAL A 197 12.90 4.67 -5.87
N LEU A 198 11.86 4.88 -5.04
CA LEU A 198 10.67 5.60 -5.44
C LEU A 198 10.93 7.13 -5.43
N PRO A 199 10.93 7.82 -6.59
CA PRO A 199 11.03 9.28 -6.63
C PRO A 199 9.70 9.91 -6.18
N GLU A 200 9.72 11.20 -5.82
CA GLU A 200 8.49 11.97 -5.60
C GLU A 200 7.79 12.25 -6.94
N SER A 201 6.48 11.94 -7.01
CA SER A 201 5.68 12.18 -8.22
C SER A 201 5.00 13.54 -8.24
N LEU A 202 4.74 14.13 -7.06
CA LEU A 202 4.03 15.40 -6.92
C LEU A 202 4.99 16.55 -6.60
N PRO A 203 5.32 17.41 -7.58
CA PRO A 203 6.17 18.58 -7.39
C PRO A 203 5.58 19.56 -6.38
N LEU A 204 6.43 20.36 -5.72
CA LEU A 204 6.03 21.31 -4.68
C LEU A 204 5.00 22.34 -5.15
N ASP A 205 5.11 22.79 -6.39
CA ASP A 205 4.21 23.77 -7.04
C ASP A 205 2.80 23.24 -7.32
N ARG A 206 2.61 21.92 -7.30
CA ARG A 206 1.32 21.26 -7.52
C ARG A 206 0.66 20.73 -6.26
N ARG A 207 1.32 20.89 -5.12
CA ARG A 207 0.76 20.46 -3.83
C ARG A 207 -0.39 21.37 -3.42
N ARG A 208 -1.44 20.77 -2.87
CA ARG A 208 -2.64 21.49 -2.41
C ARG A 208 -2.63 21.58 -0.89
N PRO A 209 -2.96 22.75 -0.30
CA PRO A 209 -3.15 22.84 1.14
C PRO A 209 -4.34 21.97 1.57
N PHE A 210 -4.26 21.44 2.78
CA PHE A 210 -5.36 20.70 3.40
C PHE A 210 -6.48 21.70 3.76
N ASN A 211 -7.63 21.56 3.15
CA ASN A 211 -8.84 22.36 3.46
C ASN A 211 -9.90 21.45 4.07
#